data_1bcb84dcc2969ff8187f95af82adb0f4
#
_entry.id   1bcb84dcc2969ff8187f95af82adb0f4
#
_cell.length_a   1.000
_cell.length_b   1.000
_cell.length_c   1.000
_cell.angle_alpha   90.00
_cell.angle_beta   90.00
_cell.angle_gamma   90.00
#
_symmetry.space_group_name_H-M   'P 1'
#
loop_
_entity.id
_entity.type
_entity.pdbx_description
1 polymer ?
#
loop_
_entity_poly.entity_id
_entity_poly.type
_entity_poly.pdbx_seq_one_letter_code
_entity_poly.pdbx_strand_id
1 'polypeptide(L)'
;YDKKDFTLDSSIALQKPFTEPVEKETTYSVTANEGTEDNTYLSLNTVVGTDTDPILYVAFQILDYTLISAPGAPLKQALIDAHIGQDIMGGYENGILQPYFSVVAKNANKEQKGEFLSVVKGTLRKLADQGIDKKSLLAGLNYYEFRYREADYGSAPKGLMYGLWSMDSWLYDADPMLHLQYQKTFDYLKKAAQEGYFEQLIKDYLLDNPHEAVVIVSPEIDLTAREDAELAERLAKYKDSLSSEQVKALVKETAELKAYQEEPSTKEDLEKIPMLGREDIKRQSEPFSYKVKEEEKTTVVHSPMFTSGIAYIKLLFDMNVIPKEDLPYASLLKSVLGYVDTENFTYRDLTSEIHLNSGGLDFYVSSWEDLNEKGAFKGAFTAGI
;
A
#
# COMPACT_ATOMS: atom_id res chain seq x y z
N TYR A 1 -2.81 -33.70 8.50
CA TYR A 1 -3.80 -32.88 9.23
C TYR A 1 -5.07 -33.70 9.47
N ASP A 2 -5.69 -34.25 8.46
CA ASP A 2 -6.98 -34.98 8.52
C ASP A 2 -7.01 -36.21 9.45
N LYS A 3 -5.87 -36.62 10.02
CA LYS A 3 -5.75 -37.79 10.90
C LYS A 3 -5.47 -37.44 12.37
N LYS A 4 -5.47 -36.14 12.71
CA LYS A 4 -5.25 -35.69 14.09
C LYS A 4 -6.50 -34.98 14.59
N ASP A 5 -7.05 -35.46 15.71
CA ASP A 5 -8.07 -34.73 16.45
C ASP A 5 -7.44 -33.48 17.08
N PHE A 6 -7.65 -32.33 16.46
CA PHE A 6 -7.27 -31.05 17.04
C PHE A 6 -8.46 -30.46 17.80
N THR A 7 -8.28 -30.31 19.09
CA THR A 7 -9.20 -29.54 19.95
C THR A 7 -8.63 -28.16 20.25
N LEU A 8 -7.75 -27.67 19.38
CA LEU A 8 -7.12 -26.36 19.59
C LEU A 8 -8.14 -25.25 19.22
N ASP A 9 -8.43 -24.39 20.18
CA ASP A 9 -9.11 -23.14 19.92
C ASP A 9 -8.17 -22.22 19.12
N SER A 10 -8.52 -21.95 17.86
CA SER A 10 -7.76 -21.07 16.95
C SER A 10 -8.37 -19.67 16.86
N SER A 11 -9.37 -19.35 17.69
CA SER A 11 -9.98 -18.01 17.69
C SER A 11 -8.96 -16.94 18.09
N ILE A 12 -9.06 -15.78 17.43
CA ILE A 12 -8.22 -14.61 17.73
C ILE A 12 -9.02 -13.70 18.67
N ALA A 13 -8.54 -13.59 19.89
CA ALA A 13 -9.19 -12.75 20.89
C ALA A 13 -8.93 -11.26 20.59
N LEU A 14 -9.96 -10.44 20.80
CA LEU A 14 -9.81 -8.99 20.77
C LEU A 14 -8.88 -8.52 21.90
N GLN A 15 -7.93 -7.68 21.59
CA GLN A 15 -7.15 -6.94 22.59
C GLN A 15 -8.09 -5.95 23.28
N LYS A 16 -8.06 -5.93 24.60
CA LYS A 16 -8.81 -4.94 25.38
C LYS A 16 -8.25 -3.54 25.11
N PRO A 17 -9.12 -2.53 24.92
CA PRO A 17 -8.65 -1.17 24.77
C PRO A 17 -7.76 -0.72 25.92
N PHE A 18 -6.75 0.05 25.61
CA PHE A 18 -5.96 0.73 26.62
C PHE A 18 -6.84 1.74 27.36
N THR A 19 -6.58 1.98 28.63
CA THR A 19 -7.26 3.00 29.44
C THR A 19 -6.66 4.39 29.27
N GLU A 20 -5.41 4.43 28.81
CA GLU A 20 -4.63 5.62 28.48
C GLU A 20 -3.65 5.30 27.36
N PRO A 21 -3.20 6.29 26.59
CA PRO A 21 -2.19 6.08 25.55
C PRO A 21 -0.92 5.42 26.08
N VAL A 22 -0.41 4.44 25.34
CA VAL A 22 0.83 3.73 25.67
C VAL A 22 2.01 4.35 24.93
N GLU A 23 3.13 4.53 25.62
CA GLU A 23 4.39 4.93 25.00
C GLU A 23 5.38 3.77 24.98
N LYS A 24 6.01 3.54 23.81
CA LYS A 24 7.03 2.52 23.62
C LYS A 24 8.25 3.12 22.94
N GLU A 25 9.40 2.98 23.56
CA GLU A 25 10.68 3.29 22.95
C GLU A 25 11.42 2.01 22.57
N THR A 26 12.07 2.03 21.43
CA THR A 26 12.97 0.96 20.95
C THR A 26 14.06 1.57 20.07
N THR A 27 15.03 0.76 19.72
CA THR A 27 16.17 1.19 18.90
C THR A 27 16.30 0.31 17.64
N TYR A 28 17.00 0.84 16.64
CA TYR A 28 17.41 0.10 15.45
C TYR A 28 18.89 0.41 15.13
N SER A 29 19.54 -0.54 14.47
CA SER A 29 20.98 -0.42 14.18
C SER A 29 21.25 0.56 13.05
N VAL A 30 22.22 1.44 13.29
CA VAL A 30 22.84 2.30 12.27
C VAL A 30 24.34 2.15 12.33
N THR A 31 25.03 2.49 11.23
CA THR A 31 26.47 2.58 11.21
C THR A 31 26.95 3.93 11.74
N ALA A 32 28.19 3.99 12.20
CA ALA A 32 28.79 5.26 12.68
C ALA A 32 28.78 6.38 11.63
N ASN A 33 28.79 6.01 10.34
CA ASN A 33 28.76 6.98 9.23
C ASN A 33 27.38 7.57 8.99
N GLU A 34 26.32 6.88 9.37
CA GLU A 34 24.94 7.37 9.22
C GLU A 34 24.57 8.37 10.32
N GLY A 35 25.23 8.29 11.47
CA GLY A 35 24.94 9.16 12.62
C GLY A 35 23.60 8.87 13.31
N THR A 36 23.28 9.67 14.32
CA THR A 36 22.05 9.53 15.11
C THR A 36 21.12 10.73 15.02
N GLU A 37 21.59 11.86 14.47
CA GLU A 37 20.78 13.06 14.24
C GLU A 37 19.85 12.84 13.03
N ASP A 38 18.61 13.34 13.13
CA ASP A 38 17.59 13.25 12.08
C ASP A 38 17.36 11.82 11.57
N ASN A 39 17.42 10.84 12.47
CA ASN A 39 17.26 9.42 12.14
C ASN A 39 16.26 8.68 13.05
N THR A 40 15.48 9.42 13.86
CA THR A 40 14.44 8.83 14.70
C THR A 40 13.13 8.74 13.93
N TYR A 41 12.39 7.64 14.15
CA TYR A 41 11.00 7.52 13.73
C TYR A 41 10.09 7.82 14.90
N LEU A 42 9.15 8.72 14.70
CA LEU A 42 8.06 9.03 15.64
C LEU A 42 6.76 8.55 15.02
N SER A 43 6.00 7.72 15.71
CA SER A 43 4.70 7.27 15.21
C SER A 43 3.61 7.34 16.27
N LEU A 44 2.41 7.72 15.83
CA LEU A 44 1.17 7.62 16.57
C LEU A 44 0.29 6.58 15.87
N ASN A 45 -0.09 5.54 16.61
CA ASN A 45 -0.83 4.41 16.10
C ASN A 45 -2.11 4.26 16.91
N THR A 46 -3.27 4.27 16.27
CA THR A 46 -4.58 4.24 16.93
C THR A 46 -5.40 3.09 16.39
N VAL A 47 -5.89 2.20 17.25
CA VAL A 47 -6.75 1.09 16.85
C VAL A 47 -8.14 1.62 16.49
N VAL A 48 -8.67 1.20 15.36
CA VAL A 48 -9.92 1.74 14.79
C VAL A 48 -10.91 0.61 14.44
N GLY A 49 -11.76 0.27 15.40
CA GLY A 49 -12.81 -0.70 15.20
C GLY A 49 -12.32 -2.14 14.98
N THR A 50 -13.02 -2.86 14.12
CA THR A 50 -12.67 -4.22 13.69
C THR A 50 -12.76 -4.34 12.18
N ASP A 51 -11.97 -5.24 11.62
CA ASP A 51 -11.93 -5.54 10.20
C ASP A 51 -13.29 -6.05 9.66
N THR A 52 -14.10 -6.63 10.52
CA THR A 52 -15.44 -7.11 10.18
C THR A 52 -16.49 -6.02 10.00
N ASP A 53 -16.13 -4.73 10.17
CA ASP A 53 -17.00 -3.59 9.83
C ASP A 53 -16.63 -3.06 8.42
N PRO A 54 -17.43 -3.36 7.38
CA PRO A 54 -17.09 -2.97 6.00
C PRO A 54 -17.16 -1.47 5.75
N ILE A 55 -17.85 -0.71 6.60
CA ILE A 55 -17.95 0.74 6.48
C ILE A 55 -16.68 1.38 7.02
N LEU A 56 -16.23 1.01 8.23
CA LEU A 56 -14.98 1.48 8.79
C LEU A 56 -13.78 1.06 7.95
N TYR A 57 -13.78 -0.19 7.44
CA TYR A 57 -12.76 -0.74 6.57
C TYR A 57 -12.46 0.15 5.34
N VAL A 58 -13.50 0.63 4.67
CA VAL A 58 -13.33 1.53 3.51
C VAL A 58 -13.15 2.98 3.95
N ALA A 59 -13.86 3.45 4.98
CA ALA A 59 -13.81 4.83 5.42
C ALA A 59 -12.41 5.24 5.89
N PHE A 60 -11.69 4.37 6.60
CA PHE A 60 -10.33 4.65 7.04
C PHE A 60 -9.28 4.59 5.93
N GLN A 61 -9.49 3.80 4.87
CA GLN A 61 -8.67 3.90 3.65
C GLN A 61 -8.83 5.29 3.00
N ILE A 62 -10.06 5.79 2.92
CA ILE A 62 -10.35 7.13 2.38
C ILE A 62 -9.75 8.22 3.27
N LEU A 63 -9.84 8.07 4.60
CA LEU A 63 -9.21 8.99 5.56
C LEU A 63 -7.69 8.99 5.44
N ASP A 64 -7.05 7.83 5.34
CA ASP A 64 -5.60 7.76 5.12
C ASP A 64 -5.19 8.55 3.89
N TYR A 65 -5.85 8.29 2.77
CA TYR A 65 -5.60 9.03 1.54
C TYR A 65 -5.80 10.53 1.71
N THR A 66 -6.93 10.94 2.24
CA THR A 66 -7.33 12.36 2.36
C THR A 66 -6.45 13.13 3.35
N LEU A 67 -6.03 12.48 4.44
CA LEU A 67 -5.30 13.13 5.54
C LEU A 67 -3.77 13.10 5.35
N ILE A 68 -3.23 12.04 4.70
CA ILE A 68 -1.78 11.79 4.67
C ILE A 68 -1.26 11.53 3.26
N SER A 69 -1.88 10.62 2.49
CA SER A 69 -1.26 10.06 1.29
C SER A 69 -1.46 10.91 0.04
N ALA A 70 -2.56 11.68 -0.04
CA ALA A 70 -2.81 12.57 -1.17
C ALA A 70 -1.80 13.74 -1.23
N PRO A 71 -1.45 14.23 -2.43
CA PRO A 71 -0.63 15.43 -2.57
C PRO A 71 -1.24 16.62 -1.81
N GLY A 72 -0.46 17.23 -0.90
CA GLY A 72 -0.91 18.34 -0.06
C GLY A 72 -1.90 17.96 1.04
N ALA A 73 -2.00 16.70 1.41
CA ALA A 73 -2.82 16.22 2.50
C ALA A 73 -2.51 16.93 3.82
N PRO A 74 -3.54 17.30 4.62
CA PRO A 74 -3.39 18.25 5.71
C PRO A 74 -2.47 17.82 6.85
N LEU A 75 -2.46 16.55 7.23
CA LEU A 75 -1.53 16.04 8.26
C LEU A 75 -0.09 16.04 7.76
N LYS A 76 0.13 15.54 6.54
CA LYS A 76 1.46 15.54 5.93
C LYS A 76 2.00 16.94 5.82
N GLN A 77 1.20 17.88 5.33
CA GLN A 77 1.61 19.27 5.16
C GLN A 77 1.89 19.97 6.49
N ALA A 78 1.05 19.76 7.49
CA ALA A 78 1.23 20.38 8.81
C ALA A 78 2.55 19.94 9.49
N LEU A 79 2.92 18.65 9.34
CA LEU A 79 4.18 18.14 9.88
C LEU A 79 5.40 18.63 9.09
N ILE A 80 5.30 18.74 7.76
CA ILE A 80 6.34 19.34 6.92
C ILE A 80 6.56 20.82 7.28
N ASP A 81 5.49 21.57 7.41
CA ASP A 81 5.54 23.03 7.76
C ASP A 81 6.13 23.24 9.16
N ALA A 82 5.94 22.30 10.07
CA ALA A 82 6.54 22.29 11.41
C ALA A 82 7.98 21.73 11.43
N HIS A 83 8.54 21.35 10.29
CA HIS A 83 9.87 20.74 10.17
C HIS A 83 10.07 19.49 11.05
N ILE A 84 9.03 18.67 11.19
CA ILE A 84 9.05 17.42 11.94
C ILE A 84 9.30 16.27 10.99
N GLY A 85 10.51 15.71 11.07
CA GLY A 85 10.96 14.67 10.13
C GLY A 85 11.23 15.18 8.72
N GLN A 86 11.86 14.35 7.92
CA GLN A 86 12.16 14.65 6.51
C GLN A 86 11.14 14.02 5.55
N ASP A 87 10.43 12.98 6.01
CA ASP A 87 9.31 12.37 5.28
C ASP A 87 8.19 11.99 6.25
N ILE A 88 6.97 12.18 5.78
CA ILE A 88 5.77 11.86 6.53
C ILE A 88 5.04 10.75 5.81
N MET A 89 4.83 9.68 6.52
CA MET A 89 4.12 8.49 6.06
C MET A 89 2.90 8.26 6.94
N GLY A 90 1.98 7.50 6.45
CA GLY A 90 0.84 7.01 7.19
C GLY A 90 0.35 5.71 6.61
N GLY A 91 -0.62 5.15 7.25
CA GLY A 91 -1.25 3.94 6.76
C GLY A 91 -2.42 3.53 7.60
N TYR A 92 -3.35 2.89 6.95
CA TYR A 92 -4.41 2.14 7.60
C TYR A 92 -4.16 0.65 7.36
N GLU A 93 -3.69 -0.02 8.43
CA GLU A 93 -3.44 -1.46 8.40
C GLU A 93 -4.73 -2.20 8.71
N ASN A 94 -5.33 -2.75 7.67
CA ASN A 94 -6.65 -3.35 7.70
C ASN A 94 -6.68 -4.87 7.46
N GLY A 95 -5.54 -5.52 7.29
CA GLY A 95 -5.45 -6.97 7.14
C GLY A 95 -5.42 -7.76 8.46
N ILE A 96 -5.87 -7.17 9.56
CA ILE A 96 -5.90 -7.77 10.91
C ILE A 96 -7.22 -7.48 11.60
N LEU A 97 -7.60 -8.34 12.57
CA LEU A 97 -8.90 -8.24 13.27
C LEU A 97 -9.19 -6.86 13.88
N GLN A 98 -8.17 -6.21 14.42
CA GLN A 98 -8.27 -4.84 14.96
C GLN A 98 -7.34 -3.92 14.17
N PRO A 99 -7.85 -3.35 13.07
CA PRO A 99 -7.10 -2.41 12.25
C PRO A 99 -6.58 -1.21 13.04
N TYR A 100 -5.50 -0.61 12.58
CA TYR A 100 -5.00 0.63 13.17
C TYR A 100 -4.62 1.67 12.13
N PHE A 101 -4.82 2.93 12.51
CA PHE A 101 -4.43 4.09 11.74
C PHE A 101 -3.10 4.63 12.28
N SER A 102 -2.15 4.89 11.40
CA SER A 102 -0.79 5.27 11.74
C SER A 102 -0.38 6.60 11.11
N VAL A 103 0.25 7.47 11.88
CA VAL A 103 0.95 8.67 11.38
C VAL A 103 2.41 8.55 11.79
N VAL A 104 3.32 8.62 10.82
CA VAL A 104 4.75 8.40 11.04
C VAL A 104 5.55 9.56 10.49
N ALA A 105 6.37 10.17 11.35
CA ALA A 105 7.44 11.07 10.94
C ALA A 105 8.76 10.29 10.89
N LYS A 106 9.34 10.20 9.71
CA LYS A 106 10.64 9.55 9.45
C LYS A 106 11.74 10.60 9.44
N ASN A 107 12.92 10.21 9.92
CA ASN A 107 14.08 11.09 9.99
C ASN A 107 13.80 12.35 10.82
N ALA A 108 13.18 12.16 11.98
CA ALA A 108 12.94 13.17 13.01
C ALA A 108 14.00 13.04 14.14
N ASN A 109 13.83 13.85 15.18
CA ASN A 109 14.57 13.73 16.42
C ASN A 109 13.63 13.33 17.58
N LYS A 110 14.11 12.59 18.55
CA LYS A 110 13.33 12.11 19.69
C LYS A 110 12.68 13.28 20.46
N GLU A 111 13.37 14.39 20.59
CA GLU A 111 12.94 15.61 21.28
C GLU A 111 11.71 16.24 20.64
N GLN A 112 11.50 16.00 19.34
CA GLN A 112 10.34 16.50 18.59
C GLN A 112 9.04 15.73 18.89
N LYS A 113 9.07 14.66 19.71
CA LYS A 113 7.87 13.87 20.05
C LYS A 113 6.69 14.72 20.52
N GLY A 114 6.93 15.64 21.46
CA GLY A 114 5.87 16.50 22.01
C GLY A 114 5.23 17.39 20.95
N GLU A 115 6.04 17.97 20.08
CA GLU A 115 5.60 18.82 18.98
C GLU A 115 4.88 17.98 17.91
N PHE A 116 5.40 16.81 17.56
CA PHE A 116 4.76 15.84 16.66
C PHE A 116 3.33 15.52 17.09
N LEU A 117 3.13 15.12 18.35
CA LEU A 117 1.80 14.83 18.89
C LEU A 117 0.89 16.06 18.89
N SER A 118 1.43 17.22 19.23
CA SER A 118 0.69 18.48 19.23
C SER A 118 0.20 18.86 17.83
N VAL A 119 1.07 18.75 16.81
CA VAL A 119 0.72 19.05 15.41
C VAL A 119 -0.30 18.05 14.89
N VAL A 120 -0.11 16.75 15.12
CA VAL A 120 -1.05 15.70 14.67
C VAL A 120 -2.42 15.91 15.30
N LYS A 121 -2.49 15.94 16.64
CA LYS A 121 -3.78 16.10 17.36
C LYS A 121 -4.42 17.47 17.11
N GLY A 122 -3.63 18.53 16.99
CA GLY A 122 -4.11 19.86 16.65
C GLY A 122 -4.73 19.93 15.26
N THR A 123 -4.09 19.31 14.27
CA THR A 123 -4.61 19.25 12.90
C THR A 123 -5.88 18.40 12.83
N LEU A 124 -5.90 17.23 13.46
CA LEU A 124 -7.10 16.38 13.52
C LEU A 124 -8.28 17.11 14.19
N ARG A 125 -8.04 17.82 15.30
CA ARG A 125 -9.08 18.61 15.98
C ARG A 125 -9.61 19.72 15.09
N LYS A 126 -8.73 20.43 14.38
CA LYS A 126 -9.15 21.45 13.42
C LYS A 126 -10.05 20.87 12.32
N LEU A 127 -9.70 19.70 11.79
CA LEU A 127 -10.50 19.04 10.75
C LEU A 127 -11.84 18.51 11.29
N ALA A 128 -11.86 17.96 12.50
CA ALA A 128 -13.10 17.53 13.14
C ALA A 128 -14.07 18.68 13.43
N ASP A 129 -13.56 19.86 13.83
CA ASP A 129 -14.38 21.02 14.22
C ASP A 129 -14.77 21.91 13.03
N GLN A 130 -13.88 22.09 12.05
CA GLN A 130 -14.06 23.01 10.92
C GLN A 130 -14.47 22.33 9.62
N GLY A 131 -14.42 21.00 9.59
CA GLY A 131 -14.71 20.18 8.43
C GLY A 131 -13.46 19.84 7.59
N ILE A 132 -13.52 18.70 6.93
CA ILE A 132 -12.58 18.28 5.89
C ILE A 132 -12.96 19.00 4.59
N ASP A 133 -11.98 19.38 3.77
CA ASP A 133 -12.28 19.90 2.43
C ASP A 133 -13.10 18.86 1.64
N LYS A 134 -14.35 19.23 1.34
CA LYS A 134 -15.31 18.32 0.70
C LYS A 134 -14.85 17.83 -0.67
N LYS A 135 -14.13 18.67 -1.41
CA LYS A 135 -13.61 18.34 -2.72
C LYS A 135 -12.53 17.26 -2.61
N SER A 136 -11.59 17.41 -1.70
CA SER A 136 -10.54 16.42 -1.42
C SER A 136 -11.12 15.09 -0.90
N LEU A 137 -12.12 15.15 -0.03
CA LEU A 137 -12.80 13.96 0.48
C LEU A 137 -13.53 13.20 -0.62
N LEU A 138 -14.27 13.89 -1.50
CA LEU A 138 -14.95 13.28 -2.64
C LEU A 138 -13.95 12.73 -3.67
N ALA A 139 -12.83 13.40 -3.87
CA ALA A 139 -11.74 12.89 -4.71
C ALA A 139 -11.18 11.58 -4.16
N GLY A 140 -10.96 11.47 -2.85
CA GLY A 140 -10.54 10.24 -2.18
C GLY A 140 -11.56 9.10 -2.31
N LEU A 141 -12.86 9.41 -2.13
CA LEU A 141 -13.95 8.46 -2.36
C LEU A 141 -13.94 7.90 -3.79
N ASN A 142 -13.86 8.78 -4.79
CA ASN A 142 -13.84 8.37 -6.19
C ASN A 142 -12.58 7.58 -6.54
N TYR A 143 -11.41 7.99 -6.02
CA TYR A 143 -10.14 7.29 -6.20
C TYR A 143 -10.23 5.83 -5.74
N TYR A 144 -10.72 5.58 -4.53
CA TYR A 144 -10.87 4.22 -4.02
C TYR A 144 -11.96 3.44 -4.74
N GLU A 145 -13.14 4.03 -4.99
CA GLU A 145 -14.20 3.36 -5.75
C GLU A 145 -13.72 2.93 -7.13
N PHE A 146 -12.97 3.79 -7.82
CA PHE A 146 -12.36 3.47 -9.11
C PHE A 146 -11.43 2.26 -8.97
N ARG A 147 -10.50 2.26 -8.02
CA ARG A 147 -9.56 1.14 -7.78
C ARG A 147 -10.27 -0.17 -7.47
N TYR A 148 -11.30 -0.14 -6.64
CA TYR A 148 -12.11 -1.32 -6.33
C TYR A 148 -12.82 -1.86 -7.58
N ARG A 149 -13.32 -0.97 -8.42
CA ARG A 149 -14.01 -1.32 -9.68
C ARG A 149 -13.06 -1.83 -10.75
N GLU A 150 -11.93 -1.17 -10.94
CA GLU A 150 -10.91 -1.54 -11.92
C GLU A 150 -10.28 -2.88 -11.55
N ALA A 151 -9.95 -3.04 -10.26
CA ALA A 151 -9.31 -4.23 -9.72
C ALA A 151 -8.08 -4.63 -10.56
N ASP A 152 -7.23 -3.66 -10.87
CA ASP A 152 -5.95 -3.88 -11.53
C ASP A 152 -4.87 -4.11 -10.46
N TYR A 153 -4.34 -5.32 -10.44
CA TYR A 153 -3.29 -5.76 -9.51
C TYR A 153 -1.97 -6.04 -10.23
N GLY A 154 -1.79 -5.46 -11.42
CA GLY A 154 -0.61 -5.67 -12.24
C GLY A 154 -0.46 -7.15 -12.63
N SER A 155 0.63 -7.79 -12.22
CA SER A 155 0.92 -9.20 -12.52
C SER A 155 0.20 -10.20 -11.61
N ALA A 156 -0.41 -9.75 -10.50
CA ALA A 156 -1.11 -10.65 -9.58
C ALA A 156 -2.47 -11.08 -10.15
N PRO A 157 -2.81 -12.39 -10.14
CA PRO A 157 -4.11 -12.85 -10.61
C PRO A 157 -5.26 -12.28 -9.76
N LYS A 158 -6.31 -11.77 -10.42
CA LYS A 158 -7.48 -11.20 -9.71
C LYS A 158 -8.11 -12.17 -8.71
N GLY A 159 -8.20 -13.47 -9.06
CA GLY A 159 -8.75 -14.48 -8.16
C GLY A 159 -7.95 -14.66 -6.88
N LEU A 160 -6.61 -14.57 -6.95
CA LEU A 160 -5.75 -14.58 -5.77
C LEU A 160 -6.03 -13.36 -4.88
N MET A 161 -6.10 -12.17 -5.47
CA MET A 161 -6.34 -10.94 -4.71
C MET A 161 -7.72 -10.93 -4.05
N TYR A 162 -8.76 -11.37 -4.77
CA TYR A 162 -10.10 -11.53 -4.18
C TYR A 162 -10.12 -12.60 -3.07
N GLY A 163 -9.35 -13.68 -3.23
CA GLY A 163 -9.17 -14.68 -2.18
C GLY A 163 -8.52 -14.09 -0.92
N LEU A 164 -7.48 -13.27 -1.07
CA LEU A 164 -6.85 -12.57 0.06
C LEU A 164 -7.83 -11.60 0.74
N TRP A 165 -8.57 -10.79 -0.01
CA TRP A 165 -9.60 -9.91 0.55
C TRP A 165 -10.73 -10.66 1.28
N SER A 166 -11.08 -11.86 0.80
CA SER A 166 -12.03 -12.70 1.51
C SER A 166 -11.49 -13.19 2.85
N MET A 167 -10.16 -13.38 2.97
CA MET A 167 -9.54 -13.79 4.23
C MET A 167 -9.61 -12.69 5.31
N ASP A 168 -9.63 -11.41 4.94
CA ASP A 168 -9.71 -10.28 5.88
C ASP A 168 -10.98 -10.34 6.77
N SER A 169 -12.03 -10.97 6.32
CA SER A 169 -13.23 -11.23 7.12
C SER A 169 -13.38 -12.69 7.55
N TRP A 170 -13.06 -13.63 6.66
CA TRP A 170 -13.28 -15.06 6.89
C TRP A 170 -12.42 -15.64 8.02
N LEU A 171 -11.20 -15.16 8.20
CA LEU A 171 -10.32 -15.55 9.32
C LEU A 171 -10.92 -15.23 10.69
N TYR A 172 -11.91 -14.35 10.74
CA TYR A 172 -12.56 -13.86 11.95
C TYR A 172 -14.05 -14.25 12.01
N ASP A 173 -14.40 -15.38 11.36
CA ASP A 173 -15.75 -15.95 11.35
C ASP A 173 -16.85 -15.06 10.73
N ALA A 174 -16.47 -14.03 9.94
CA ALA A 174 -17.41 -13.21 9.20
C ALA A 174 -17.62 -13.73 7.77
N ASP A 175 -18.58 -13.14 7.04
CA ASP A 175 -18.88 -13.52 5.65
C ASP A 175 -17.66 -13.25 4.75
N PRO A 176 -17.12 -14.26 4.04
CA PRO A 176 -15.99 -14.08 3.13
C PRO A 176 -16.28 -13.11 1.97
N MET A 177 -17.55 -12.82 1.69
CA MET A 177 -17.96 -11.88 0.64
C MET A 177 -18.06 -10.43 1.15
N LEU A 178 -17.82 -10.19 2.44
CA LEU A 178 -18.07 -8.90 3.10
C LEU A 178 -17.38 -7.74 2.39
N HIS A 179 -16.08 -7.84 2.16
CA HIS A 179 -15.28 -6.78 1.53
C HIS A 179 -15.39 -6.77 -0.01
N LEU A 180 -15.84 -7.86 -0.61
CA LEU A 180 -16.08 -7.93 -2.05
C LEU A 180 -17.39 -7.23 -2.47
N GLN A 181 -18.32 -7.02 -1.55
CA GLN A 181 -19.59 -6.31 -1.78
C GLN A 181 -19.48 -4.80 -1.57
N TYR A 182 -18.41 -4.20 -2.02
CA TYR A 182 -18.02 -2.80 -1.75
C TYR A 182 -19.01 -1.74 -2.25
N GLN A 183 -19.83 -2.02 -3.26
CA GLN A 183 -20.67 -1.00 -3.91
C GLN A 183 -21.61 -0.30 -2.91
N LYS A 184 -22.28 -1.08 -2.06
CA LYS A 184 -23.19 -0.53 -1.03
C LYS A 184 -22.47 0.34 -0.02
N THR A 185 -21.24 -0.02 0.31
CA THR A 185 -20.39 0.73 1.23
C THR A 185 -20.03 2.09 0.64
N PHE A 186 -19.59 2.15 -0.64
CA PHE A 186 -19.32 3.42 -1.31
C PHE A 186 -20.58 4.27 -1.48
N ASP A 187 -21.74 3.68 -1.82
CA ASP A 187 -23.02 4.40 -1.93
C ASP A 187 -23.43 5.02 -0.59
N TYR A 188 -23.19 4.32 0.52
CA TYR A 188 -23.40 4.86 1.87
C TYR A 188 -22.41 5.99 2.17
N LEU A 189 -21.11 5.77 2.00
CA LEU A 189 -20.06 6.72 2.35
C LEU A 189 -20.16 8.03 1.55
N LYS A 190 -20.56 7.99 0.28
CA LYS A 190 -20.84 9.18 -0.52
C LYS A 190 -21.93 10.08 0.06
N LYS A 191 -22.97 9.50 0.66
CA LYS A 191 -24.02 10.24 1.34
C LYS A 191 -23.53 10.74 2.69
N ALA A 192 -22.93 9.87 3.47
CA ALA A 192 -22.42 10.17 4.81
C ALA A 192 -21.33 11.27 4.81
N ALA A 193 -20.52 11.37 3.75
CA ALA A 193 -19.55 12.43 3.56
C ALA A 193 -20.15 13.86 3.50
N GLN A 194 -21.43 13.97 3.10
CA GLN A 194 -22.13 15.26 3.10
C GLN A 194 -22.68 15.65 4.49
N GLU A 195 -22.78 14.68 5.40
CA GLU A 195 -23.42 14.79 6.71
C GLU A 195 -22.40 14.89 7.87
N GLY A 196 -21.08 15.00 7.57
CA GLY A 196 -20.02 15.13 8.58
C GLY A 196 -19.59 13.81 9.21
N TYR A 197 -19.84 12.70 8.55
CA TYR A 197 -19.50 11.35 9.06
C TYR A 197 -17.98 11.17 9.23
N PHE A 198 -17.18 11.66 8.30
CA PHE A 198 -15.72 11.53 8.36
C PHE A 198 -15.11 12.40 9.47
N GLU A 199 -15.67 13.57 9.71
CA GLU A 199 -15.30 14.44 10.84
C GLU A 199 -15.63 13.74 12.17
N GLN A 200 -16.76 13.05 12.25
CA GLN A 200 -17.12 12.27 13.43
C GLN A 200 -16.18 11.08 13.64
N LEU A 201 -15.75 10.38 12.57
CA LEU A 201 -14.75 9.31 12.67
C LEU A 201 -13.41 9.82 13.22
N ILE A 202 -12.96 11.00 12.77
CA ILE A 202 -11.75 11.63 13.32
C ILE A 202 -11.91 11.86 14.82
N LYS A 203 -13.06 12.38 15.24
CA LYS A 203 -13.32 12.66 16.64
C LYS A 203 -13.35 11.38 17.49
N ASP A 204 -14.17 10.41 17.09
CA ASP A 204 -14.44 9.23 17.90
C ASP A 204 -13.25 8.24 17.92
N TYR A 205 -12.53 8.11 16.81
CA TYR A 205 -11.50 7.10 16.68
C TYR A 205 -10.06 7.64 16.76
N LEU A 206 -9.81 8.89 16.36
CA LEU A 206 -8.45 9.43 16.32
C LEU A 206 -8.18 10.48 17.41
N LEU A 207 -9.21 11.06 18.04
CA LEU A 207 -9.07 12.07 19.10
C LEU A 207 -9.49 11.56 20.48
N ASP A 208 -10.69 11.00 20.58
CA ASP A 208 -11.31 10.60 21.85
C ASP A 208 -11.08 9.11 22.19
N ASN A 209 -10.23 8.42 21.45
CA ASN A 209 -9.91 7.01 21.62
C ASN A 209 -8.60 6.84 22.39
N PRO A 210 -8.61 6.25 23.59
CA PRO A 210 -7.39 5.98 24.37
C PRO A 210 -6.59 4.78 23.87
N HIS A 211 -7.16 3.96 22.98
CA HIS A 211 -6.50 2.77 22.42
C HIS A 211 -5.46 3.15 21.38
N GLU A 212 -4.47 3.89 21.81
CA GLU A 212 -3.39 4.38 20.96
C GLU A 212 -2.01 4.13 21.58
N ALA A 213 -1.01 4.05 20.72
CA ALA A 213 0.38 3.89 21.11
C ALA A 213 1.25 4.91 20.37
N VAL A 214 2.09 5.61 21.13
CA VAL A 214 3.20 6.40 20.61
C VAL A 214 4.44 5.53 20.59
N VAL A 215 5.00 5.28 19.41
CA VAL A 215 6.20 4.48 19.27
C VAL A 215 7.34 5.36 18.76
N ILE A 216 8.46 5.29 19.47
CA ILE A 216 9.69 6.01 19.16
C ILE A 216 10.74 4.97 18.82
N VAL A 217 11.29 5.03 17.60
CA VAL A 217 12.35 4.13 17.17
C VAL A 217 13.58 4.97 16.89
N SER A 218 14.55 4.91 17.82
CA SER A 218 15.78 5.72 17.76
C SER A 218 16.92 4.95 17.15
N PRO A 219 17.85 5.61 16.42
CA PRO A 219 19.04 4.97 15.91
C PRO A 219 20.03 4.65 17.05
N GLU A 220 20.66 3.48 16.99
CA GLU A 220 21.71 3.08 17.88
C GLU A 220 22.91 2.55 17.07
N ILE A 221 24.06 3.16 17.25
CA ILE A 221 25.27 2.79 16.52
C ILE A 221 25.71 1.36 16.93
N ASP A 222 25.98 0.54 15.92
CA ASP A 222 26.51 -0.82 16.08
C ASP A 222 25.62 -1.78 16.91
N LEU A 223 24.31 -1.51 17.05
CA LEU A 223 23.37 -2.36 17.79
C LEU A 223 23.43 -3.82 17.31
N THR A 224 23.34 -4.05 15.99
CA THR A 224 23.38 -5.40 15.41
C THR A 224 24.69 -6.12 15.76
N ALA A 225 25.83 -5.44 15.69
CA ALA A 225 27.11 -6.05 16.03
C ALA A 225 27.18 -6.45 17.52
N ARG A 226 26.59 -5.64 18.41
CA ARG A 226 26.49 -5.97 19.84
C ARG A 226 25.56 -7.16 20.08
N GLU A 227 24.39 -7.16 19.48
CA GLU A 227 23.41 -8.26 19.59
C GLU A 227 23.99 -9.57 19.05
N ASP A 228 24.71 -9.53 17.93
CA ASP A 228 25.41 -10.69 17.37
C ASP A 228 26.48 -11.21 18.31
N ALA A 229 27.25 -10.33 18.93
CA ALA A 229 28.26 -10.71 19.91
C ALA A 229 27.62 -11.35 21.16
N GLU A 230 26.56 -10.76 21.69
CA GLU A 230 25.80 -11.30 22.85
C GLU A 230 25.20 -12.66 22.51
N LEU A 231 24.63 -12.80 21.29
CA LEU A 231 24.09 -14.07 20.78
C LEU A 231 25.20 -15.13 20.68
N ALA A 232 26.33 -14.76 20.10
CA ALA A 232 27.49 -15.66 19.97
C ALA A 232 27.98 -16.15 21.33
N GLU A 233 28.10 -15.25 22.33
CA GLU A 233 28.48 -15.61 23.69
C GLU A 233 27.45 -16.55 24.36
N ARG A 234 26.14 -16.25 24.21
CA ARG A 234 25.06 -17.08 24.72
C ARG A 234 25.08 -18.48 24.11
N LEU A 235 25.26 -18.56 22.80
CA LEU A 235 25.35 -19.83 22.08
C LEU A 235 26.61 -20.63 22.46
N ALA A 236 27.74 -19.97 22.68
CA ALA A 236 28.97 -20.62 23.16
C ALA A 236 28.73 -21.24 24.56
N LYS A 237 28.17 -20.47 25.51
CA LYS A 237 27.83 -20.96 26.84
C LYS A 237 26.83 -22.13 26.78
N TYR A 238 25.84 -22.06 25.92
CA TYR A 238 24.89 -23.14 25.70
C TYR A 238 25.59 -24.40 25.20
N LYS A 239 26.42 -24.27 24.17
CA LYS A 239 27.20 -25.37 23.61
C LYS A 239 28.10 -26.02 24.64
N ASP A 240 28.78 -25.22 25.49
CA ASP A 240 29.66 -25.73 26.54
C ASP A 240 28.87 -26.43 27.65
N SER A 241 27.59 -26.16 27.82
CA SER A 241 26.70 -26.85 28.79
C SER A 241 26.18 -28.22 28.30
N LEU A 242 26.33 -28.52 27.00
CA LEU A 242 25.85 -29.76 26.41
C LEU A 242 26.80 -30.92 26.60
N SER A 243 26.28 -32.12 26.83
CA SER A 243 27.06 -33.33 26.77
C SER A 243 27.44 -33.69 25.34
N SER A 244 28.45 -34.52 25.17
CA SER A 244 28.87 -35.02 23.86
C SER A 244 27.72 -35.73 23.10
N GLU A 245 26.83 -36.40 23.81
CA GLU A 245 25.66 -37.07 23.26
C GLU A 245 24.62 -36.06 22.76
N GLN A 246 24.38 -34.99 23.53
CA GLN A 246 23.47 -33.91 23.15
C GLN A 246 23.97 -33.17 21.92
N VAL A 247 25.28 -32.88 21.85
CA VAL A 247 25.89 -32.25 20.64
C VAL A 247 25.70 -33.14 19.42
N LYS A 248 25.96 -34.47 19.56
CA LYS A 248 25.76 -35.43 18.46
C LYS A 248 24.29 -35.47 18.00
N ALA A 249 23.35 -35.43 18.96
CA ALA A 249 21.91 -35.41 18.69
C ALA A 249 21.53 -34.16 17.89
N LEU A 250 21.97 -32.96 18.30
CA LEU A 250 21.72 -31.71 17.58
C LEU A 250 22.32 -31.72 16.16
N VAL A 251 23.54 -32.24 16.01
CA VAL A 251 24.16 -32.37 14.67
C VAL A 251 23.33 -33.29 13.79
N LYS A 252 22.85 -34.43 14.33
CA LYS A 252 21.99 -35.37 13.59
C LYS A 252 20.65 -34.71 13.21
N GLU A 253 19.96 -34.07 14.15
CA GLU A 253 18.68 -33.39 13.90
C GLU A 253 18.84 -32.28 12.86
N THR A 254 19.93 -31.50 12.92
CA THR A 254 20.22 -30.46 11.93
C THR A 254 20.47 -31.06 10.53
N ALA A 255 21.19 -32.18 10.47
CA ALA A 255 21.41 -32.88 9.21
C ALA A 255 20.11 -33.45 8.63
N GLU A 256 19.27 -34.05 9.47
CA GLU A 256 17.96 -34.56 9.10
C GLU A 256 17.02 -33.45 8.63
N LEU A 257 17.01 -32.31 9.32
CA LEU A 257 16.24 -31.13 8.91
C LEU A 257 16.70 -30.59 7.56
N LYS A 258 18.02 -30.45 7.35
CA LYS A 258 18.57 -30.04 6.06
C LYS A 258 18.20 -31.02 4.94
N ALA A 259 18.35 -32.31 5.19
CA ALA A 259 17.98 -33.33 4.22
C ALA A 259 16.48 -33.22 3.86
N TYR A 260 15.61 -33.04 4.87
CA TYR A 260 14.17 -32.84 4.63
C TYR A 260 13.85 -31.58 3.82
N GLN A 261 14.56 -30.47 4.10
CA GLN A 261 14.36 -29.21 3.36
C GLN A 261 14.87 -29.26 1.92
N GLU A 262 15.95 -30.02 1.68
CA GLU A 262 16.60 -30.14 0.37
C GLU A 262 16.07 -31.34 -0.43
N GLU A 263 15.30 -32.25 0.19
CA GLU A 263 14.75 -33.42 -0.48
C GLU A 263 13.76 -32.97 -1.57
N PRO A 264 14.02 -33.27 -2.83
CA PRO A 264 13.09 -32.96 -3.90
C PRO A 264 11.79 -33.73 -3.73
N SER A 265 10.68 -33.12 -4.03
CA SER A 265 9.38 -33.79 -4.05
C SER A 265 9.43 -35.00 -4.94
N THR A 266 8.78 -36.11 -4.51
CA THR A 266 8.74 -37.34 -5.32
C THR A 266 8.03 -37.08 -6.66
N LYS A 267 8.37 -37.87 -7.67
CA LYS A 267 7.69 -37.77 -8.96
C LYS A 267 6.18 -37.98 -8.83
N GLU A 268 5.76 -38.89 -7.94
CA GLU A 268 4.35 -39.18 -7.66
C GLU A 268 3.63 -37.97 -7.05
N ASP A 269 4.31 -37.18 -6.19
CA ASP A 269 3.75 -35.97 -5.59
C ASP A 269 3.70 -34.82 -6.61
N LEU A 270 4.73 -34.72 -7.47
CA LEU A 270 4.74 -33.71 -8.53
C LEU A 270 3.65 -34.00 -9.59
N GLU A 271 3.36 -35.25 -9.88
CA GLU A 271 2.30 -35.65 -10.81
C GLU A 271 0.88 -35.40 -10.29
N LYS A 272 0.71 -35.14 -8.96
CA LYS A 272 -0.57 -34.71 -8.38
C LYS A 272 -0.87 -33.21 -8.65
N ILE A 273 0.15 -32.46 -8.99
CA ILE A 273 -0.02 -31.02 -9.32
C ILE A 273 -0.57 -30.94 -10.75
N PRO A 274 -1.73 -30.27 -10.97
CA PRO A 274 -2.24 -30.04 -12.30
C PRO A 274 -1.23 -29.26 -13.14
N MET A 275 -0.62 -29.89 -14.11
CA MET A 275 0.34 -29.28 -15.02
C MET A 275 -0.32 -29.00 -16.36
N LEU A 276 0.05 -27.86 -16.96
CA LEU A 276 -0.38 -27.55 -18.32
C LEU A 276 0.29 -28.52 -19.31
N GLY A 277 -0.52 -29.18 -20.12
CA GLY A 277 -0.07 -29.99 -21.23
C GLY A 277 0.01 -29.19 -22.53
N ARG A 278 0.51 -29.83 -23.60
CA ARG A 278 0.53 -29.20 -24.94
C ARG A 278 -0.86 -28.92 -25.48
N GLU A 279 -1.85 -29.69 -25.06
CA GLU A 279 -3.27 -29.55 -25.41
C GLU A 279 -3.91 -28.29 -24.82
N ASP A 280 -3.39 -27.78 -23.69
CA ASP A 280 -3.88 -26.57 -23.04
C ASP A 280 -3.35 -25.30 -23.74
N ILE A 281 -2.32 -25.45 -24.57
CA ILE A 281 -1.75 -24.33 -25.33
C ILE A 281 -2.66 -24.03 -26.52
N LYS A 282 -3.30 -22.87 -26.48
CA LYS A 282 -4.09 -22.40 -27.62
C LYS A 282 -3.18 -22.26 -28.85
N ARG A 283 -3.56 -22.88 -29.98
CA ARG A 283 -2.81 -22.82 -31.24
C ARG A 283 -2.85 -21.43 -31.89
N GLN A 284 -3.84 -20.64 -31.55
CA GLN A 284 -4.02 -19.28 -32.06
C GLN A 284 -4.20 -18.34 -30.87
N SER A 285 -3.57 -17.17 -30.93
CA SER A 285 -3.84 -16.09 -30.00
C SER A 285 -5.29 -15.60 -30.17
N GLU A 286 -5.87 -15.11 -29.11
CA GLU A 286 -7.17 -14.44 -29.22
C GLU A 286 -7.02 -13.19 -30.11
N PRO A 287 -7.91 -13.03 -31.11
CA PRO A 287 -7.80 -11.90 -32.01
C PRO A 287 -8.07 -10.60 -31.25
N PHE A 288 -7.24 -9.61 -31.46
CA PHE A 288 -7.54 -8.26 -31.00
C PHE A 288 -8.73 -7.70 -31.77
N SER A 289 -9.81 -7.36 -31.05
CA SER A 289 -10.95 -6.68 -31.65
C SER A 289 -10.74 -5.17 -31.57
N TYR A 290 -10.53 -4.53 -32.70
CA TYR A 290 -10.44 -3.07 -32.77
C TYR A 290 -11.04 -2.54 -34.08
N LYS A 291 -11.43 -1.27 -34.05
CA LYS A 291 -11.90 -0.51 -35.23
C LYS A 291 -11.02 0.72 -35.38
N VAL A 292 -10.59 0.98 -36.59
CA VAL A 292 -9.83 2.18 -36.93
C VAL A 292 -10.74 3.14 -37.66
N LYS A 293 -10.71 4.40 -37.26
CA LYS A 293 -11.43 5.49 -37.91
C LYS A 293 -10.49 6.68 -38.01
N GLU A 294 -10.48 7.29 -39.21
CA GLU A 294 -9.79 8.56 -39.41
C GLU A 294 -10.78 9.70 -39.16
N GLU A 295 -10.43 10.57 -38.22
CA GLU A 295 -11.18 11.78 -37.89
C GLU A 295 -10.30 13.01 -38.14
N GLU A 296 -10.54 13.74 -39.22
CA GLU A 296 -9.74 14.87 -39.65
C GLU A 296 -8.24 14.49 -39.81
N LYS A 297 -7.40 14.81 -38.84
CA LYS A 297 -5.96 14.53 -38.83
C LYS A 297 -5.56 13.52 -37.77
N THR A 298 -6.53 12.84 -37.14
CA THR A 298 -6.30 11.94 -36.02
C THR A 298 -6.81 10.54 -36.33
N THR A 299 -5.96 9.56 -36.16
CA THR A 299 -6.36 8.15 -36.22
C THR A 299 -6.93 7.73 -34.86
N VAL A 300 -8.18 7.32 -34.85
CA VAL A 300 -8.87 6.80 -33.65
C VAL A 300 -8.92 5.28 -33.73
N VAL A 301 -8.32 4.62 -32.71
CA VAL A 301 -8.38 3.17 -32.54
C VAL A 301 -9.32 2.86 -31.38
N HIS A 302 -10.45 2.22 -31.68
CA HIS A 302 -11.42 1.81 -30.66
C HIS A 302 -11.37 0.29 -30.46
N SER A 303 -11.05 -0.14 -29.24
CA SER A 303 -11.00 -1.55 -28.84
C SER A 303 -12.12 -1.85 -27.85
N PRO A 304 -13.29 -2.40 -28.29
CA PRO A 304 -14.37 -2.75 -27.39
C PRO A 304 -14.03 -4.00 -26.57
N MET A 305 -14.00 -3.85 -25.26
CA MET A 305 -13.78 -4.95 -24.32
C MET A 305 -14.54 -4.70 -23.01
N PHE A 306 -14.67 -5.73 -22.22
CA PHE A 306 -15.27 -5.60 -20.89
C PHE A 306 -14.28 -4.90 -19.94
N THR A 307 -14.68 -3.74 -19.42
CA THR A 307 -13.85 -2.87 -18.55
C THR A 307 -14.56 -2.49 -17.25
N SER A 308 -15.57 -3.24 -16.82
CA SER A 308 -16.39 -2.93 -15.64
C SER A 308 -17.03 -1.52 -15.69
N GLY A 309 -17.32 -1.02 -16.91
CA GLY A 309 -17.91 0.31 -17.12
C GLY A 309 -16.91 1.46 -17.07
N ILE A 310 -15.61 1.19 -17.14
CA ILE A 310 -14.54 2.19 -17.20
C ILE A 310 -14.18 2.44 -18.67
N ALA A 311 -14.06 3.71 -19.05
CA ALA A 311 -13.52 4.12 -20.35
C ALA A 311 -12.05 4.49 -20.18
N TYR A 312 -11.17 3.86 -20.95
CA TYR A 312 -9.75 4.20 -21.03
C TYR A 312 -9.48 4.98 -22.30
N ILE A 313 -8.94 6.19 -22.18
CA ILE A 313 -8.60 7.04 -23.30
C ILE A 313 -7.10 7.29 -23.27
N LYS A 314 -6.42 7.07 -24.38
CA LYS A 314 -4.99 7.31 -24.55
C LYS A 314 -4.76 8.23 -25.75
N LEU A 315 -4.07 9.33 -25.51
CA LEU A 315 -3.60 10.25 -26.54
C LEU A 315 -2.12 9.96 -26.79
N LEU A 316 -1.80 9.58 -28.01
CA LEU A 316 -0.44 9.26 -28.45
C LEU A 316 0.09 10.40 -29.33
N PHE A 317 1.16 11.04 -28.89
CA PHE A 317 1.85 12.10 -29.62
C PHE A 317 3.13 11.53 -30.22
N ASP A 318 3.31 11.72 -31.53
CA ASP A 318 4.49 11.22 -32.28
C ASP A 318 5.78 11.90 -31.75
N MET A 319 6.70 11.13 -31.21
CA MET A 319 7.99 11.62 -30.74
C MET A 319 9.07 11.68 -31.84
N ASN A 320 8.81 11.16 -33.04
CA ASN A 320 9.79 11.20 -34.11
C ASN A 320 9.99 12.63 -34.65
N VAL A 321 9.09 13.55 -34.29
CA VAL A 321 9.22 14.99 -34.62
C VAL A 321 10.14 15.75 -33.66
N ILE A 322 10.53 15.12 -32.54
CA ILE A 322 11.38 15.75 -31.52
C ILE A 322 12.86 15.51 -31.88
N PRO A 323 13.71 16.56 -31.91
CA PRO A 323 15.14 16.41 -32.08
C PRO A 323 15.74 15.45 -31.04
N LYS A 324 16.74 14.67 -31.44
CA LYS A 324 17.37 13.64 -30.59
C LYS A 324 17.92 14.23 -29.27
N GLU A 325 18.46 15.43 -29.31
CA GLU A 325 18.97 16.18 -28.18
C GLU A 325 17.89 16.56 -27.18
N ASP A 326 16.63 16.66 -27.60
CA ASP A 326 15.49 17.07 -26.78
C ASP A 326 14.72 15.88 -26.16
N LEU A 327 15.00 14.62 -26.58
CA LEU A 327 14.33 13.44 -26.05
C LEU A 327 14.47 13.29 -24.51
N PRO A 328 15.62 13.62 -23.86
CA PRO A 328 15.68 13.59 -22.40
C PRO A 328 14.70 14.55 -21.71
N TYR A 329 14.41 15.71 -22.33
CA TYR A 329 13.44 16.67 -21.80
C TYR A 329 12.00 16.16 -21.90
N ALA A 330 11.67 15.42 -22.94
CA ALA A 330 10.38 14.75 -23.04
C ALA A 330 10.20 13.70 -21.92
N SER A 331 11.26 12.99 -21.57
CA SER A 331 11.26 12.06 -20.45
C SER A 331 11.14 12.77 -19.10
N LEU A 332 11.77 13.94 -18.94
CA LEU A 332 11.62 14.77 -17.74
C LEU A 332 10.21 15.34 -17.65
N LEU A 333 9.65 15.82 -18.76
CA LEU A 333 8.30 16.39 -18.83
C LEU A 333 7.25 15.41 -18.29
N LYS A 334 7.28 14.13 -18.71
CA LYS A 334 6.34 13.12 -18.20
C LYS A 334 6.37 12.97 -16.70
N SER A 335 7.51 13.24 -16.06
CA SER A 335 7.70 13.04 -14.61
C SER A 335 7.20 14.22 -13.79
N VAL A 336 7.01 15.39 -14.40
CA VAL A 336 6.54 16.60 -13.71
C VAL A 336 5.07 16.92 -14.01
N LEU A 337 4.52 16.43 -15.14
CA LEU A 337 3.11 16.64 -15.47
C LEU A 337 2.21 16.02 -14.39
N GLY A 338 1.26 16.82 -13.90
CA GLY A 338 0.36 16.43 -12.81
C GLY A 338 0.90 16.69 -11.40
N TYR A 339 2.19 17.03 -11.25
CA TYR A 339 2.85 17.23 -9.94
C TYR A 339 3.33 18.67 -9.71
N VAL A 340 3.07 19.56 -10.62
CA VAL A 340 3.43 20.98 -10.54
C VAL A 340 2.20 21.85 -10.73
N ASP A 341 2.27 23.09 -10.23
CA ASP A 341 1.23 24.08 -10.44
C ASP A 341 1.03 24.36 -11.94
N THR A 342 -0.22 24.60 -12.29
CA THR A 342 -0.61 25.02 -13.64
C THR A 342 -1.12 26.46 -13.60
N GLU A 343 -1.44 27.02 -14.75
CA GLU A 343 -2.05 28.35 -14.84
C GLU A 343 -3.36 28.47 -14.04
N ASN A 344 -4.15 27.37 -13.96
CA ASN A 344 -5.48 27.39 -13.39
C ASN A 344 -5.59 26.65 -12.05
N PHE A 345 -4.62 25.80 -11.71
CA PHE A 345 -4.68 24.94 -10.53
C PHE A 345 -3.33 24.85 -9.85
N THR A 346 -3.35 24.89 -8.51
CA THR A 346 -2.23 24.38 -7.72
C THR A 346 -2.10 22.86 -7.94
N TYR A 347 -0.94 22.27 -7.69
CA TYR A 347 -0.77 20.82 -7.83
C TYR A 347 -1.74 20.01 -6.95
N ARG A 348 -2.12 20.55 -5.79
CA ARG A 348 -3.13 19.96 -4.89
C ARG A 348 -4.51 19.93 -5.50
N ASP A 349 -4.95 21.10 -5.99
CA ASP A 349 -6.26 21.25 -6.63
C ASP A 349 -6.34 20.42 -7.90
N LEU A 350 -5.25 20.36 -8.67
CA LEU A 350 -5.15 19.56 -9.87
C LEU A 350 -5.34 18.06 -9.56
N THR A 351 -4.69 17.53 -8.54
CA THR A 351 -4.86 16.14 -8.11
C THR A 351 -6.31 15.86 -7.71
N SER A 352 -6.92 16.75 -6.95
CA SER A 352 -8.33 16.62 -6.57
C SER A 352 -9.26 16.66 -7.79
N GLU A 353 -9.01 17.55 -8.76
CA GLU A 353 -9.78 17.61 -10.01
C GLU A 353 -9.65 16.31 -10.83
N ILE A 354 -8.44 15.77 -10.94
CA ILE A 354 -8.20 14.51 -11.65
C ILE A 354 -9.06 13.40 -11.03
N HIS A 355 -8.99 13.21 -9.72
CA HIS A 355 -9.72 12.12 -9.05
C HIS A 355 -11.22 12.38 -8.88
N LEU A 356 -11.69 13.63 -8.92
CA LEU A 356 -13.12 13.93 -8.99
C LEU A 356 -13.74 13.51 -10.32
N ASN A 357 -12.98 13.61 -11.40
CA ASN A 357 -13.49 13.45 -12.76
C ASN A 357 -13.01 12.18 -13.46
N SER A 358 -12.00 11.48 -12.90
CA SER A 358 -11.41 10.28 -13.49
C SER A 358 -10.81 9.36 -12.43
N GLY A 359 -10.41 8.16 -12.87
CA GLY A 359 -9.64 7.24 -12.03
C GLY A 359 -8.17 7.61 -11.88
N GLY A 360 -7.67 8.49 -12.74
CA GLY A 360 -6.28 8.94 -12.75
C GLY A 360 -5.88 9.51 -14.09
N LEU A 361 -4.74 10.17 -14.10
CA LEU A 361 -4.09 10.69 -15.32
C LEU A 361 -2.63 10.26 -15.27
N ASP A 362 -2.18 9.60 -16.32
CA ASP A 362 -0.81 9.10 -16.42
C ASP A 362 -0.11 9.60 -17.68
N PHE A 363 1.20 9.76 -17.58
CA PHE A 363 2.07 10.18 -18.69
C PHE A 363 3.25 9.22 -18.80
N TYR A 364 3.49 8.69 -19.99
CA TYR A 364 4.63 7.82 -20.23
C TYR A 364 5.15 7.94 -21.66
N VAL A 365 6.38 7.50 -21.84
CA VAL A 365 7.05 7.42 -23.15
C VAL A 365 7.19 5.94 -23.50
N SER A 366 6.82 5.59 -24.72
CA SER A 366 6.95 4.25 -25.27
C SER A 366 7.63 4.28 -26.62
N SER A 367 8.31 3.20 -26.97
CA SER A 367 8.85 2.98 -28.31
C SER A 367 8.55 1.56 -28.76
N TRP A 368 8.25 1.41 -30.02
CA TRP A 368 7.96 0.11 -30.66
C TRP A 368 8.81 -0.04 -31.91
N GLU A 369 9.38 -1.21 -32.11
CA GLU A 369 10.00 -1.58 -33.39
C GLU A 369 8.89 -1.85 -34.42
N ASP A 370 9.08 -1.36 -35.64
CA ASP A 370 8.17 -1.68 -36.74
C ASP A 370 8.44 -3.12 -37.21
N LEU A 371 7.42 -3.96 -37.14
CA LEU A 371 7.54 -5.37 -37.52
C LEU A 371 7.81 -5.58 -39.01
N ASN A 372 7.52 -4.59 -39.87
CA ASN A 372 7.69 -4.67 -41.29
C ASN A 372 9.01 -4.06 -41.79
N GLU A 373 9.65 -3.23 -40.93
CA GLU A 373 10.89 -2.54 -41.29
C GLU A 373 11.90 -2.66 -40.15
N LYS A 374 12.82 -3.62 -40.30
CA LYS A 374 13.83 -3.90 -39.28
C LYS A 374 14.70 -2.68 -38.96
N GLY A 375 14.73 -2.32 -37.67
CA GLY A 375 15.48 -1.18 -37.17
C GLY A 375 14.76 0.17 -37.28
N ALA A 376 13.52 0.18 -37.76
CA ALA A 376 12.64 1.33 -37.68
C ALA A 376 11.88 1.32 -36.35
N PHE A 377 11.85 2.47 -35.67
CA PHE A 377 11.17 2.62 -34.38
C PHE A 377 10.15 3.74 -34.45
N LYS A 378 9.04 3.55 -33.76
CA LYS A 378 8.04 4.58 -33.52
C LYS A 378 8.05 4.90 -32.02
N GLY A 379 8.29 6.17 -31.70
CA GLY A 379 8.20 6.68 -30.34
C GLY A 379 6.90 7.45 -30.13
N ALA A 380 6.30 7.28 -28.97
CA ALA A 380 5.15 8.10 -28.59
C ALA A 380 5.27 8.60 -27.13
N PHE A 381 4.91 9.86 -26.94
CA PHE A 381 4.54 10.39 -25.65
C PHE A 381 3.04 10.14 -25.47
N THR A 382 2.66 9.45 -24.41
CA THR A 382 1.28 9.05 -24.16
C THR A 382 0.73 9.76 -22.96
N ALA A 383 -0.47 10.34 -23.08
CA ALA A 383 -1.29 10.79 -21.97
C ALA A 383 -2.49 9.83 -21.84
N GLY A 384 -2.65 9.21 -20.69
CA GLY A 384 -3.71 8.24 -20.39
C GLY A 384 -4.67 8.73 -19.33
N ILE A 385 -5.93 8.44 -19.50
CA ILE A 385 -6.99 8.73 -18.55
C ILE A 385 -7.95 7.56 -18.47
#